data_11d87532bdef151ac11c1037b1ca1c8f
#
_entry.id   11d87532bdef151ac11c1037b1ca1c8f
#
_cell.length_a   1.000
_cell.length_b   1.000
_cell.length_c   1.000
_cell.angle_alpha   90.00
_cell.angle_beta   90.00
_cell.angle_gamma   90.00
#
_symmetry.space_group_name_H-M   'P 1'
#
loop_
_entity.id
_entity.type
_entity.pdbx_description
1 polymer ?
#
loop_
_entity_poly.entity_id
_entity_poly.type
_entity_poly.pdbx_seq_one_letter_code
_entity_poly.pdbx_strand_id
1 'polypeptide(L)'
;MVERALARTIVGAMYLACVISITACSPGNTPSAEADEAKLSAQDQTGKKLESSPQKELKMPSAVNAKLNDQGEINADISGIAISIKSQGCSEDGPGIMLCNRSPVVEVIFPGAKPIALEPEALYVDSNSTFYHGPLDDTYKKNRHSIILTDINGDGHEDVVVWSGKEGNYGGPSYSIYLFDAAQKRLVFNQALSDITVMANGLFSVKGNMLTSTSGDGCCIHVFDTYELKNNEVVLIERLTEDTNDPVNPKKKIERLQDGEMKEVSN
;
A
#
# COMPACT_ATOMS: atom_id res chain seq x y z
N MET A 1 29.35 -33.07 -39.52
CA MET A 1 28.62 -32.56 -40.71
C MET A 1 27.19 -33.05 -40.60
N VAL A 2 26.28 -32.25 -40.07
CA VAL A 2 24.84 -32.36 -40.33
C VAL A 2 24.27 -30.95 -40.09
N GLU A 3 23.93 -30.27 -41.18
CA GLU A 3 23.18 -29.02 -41.20
C GLU A 3 21.73 -29.27 -40.75
N ARG A 4 21.18 -28.39 -39.94
CA ARG A 4 19.73 -28.29 -39.73
C ARG A 4 19.26 -26.88 -40.04
N ALA A 5 18.40 -26.85 -41.05
CA ALA A 5 17.75 -25.67 -41.62
C ALA A 5 16.85 -24.93 -40.62
N LEU A 6 16.94 -23.60 -40.67
CA LEU A 6 15.99 -22.67 -40.03
C LEU A 6 14.70 -22.61 -40.86
N ALA A 7 13.58 -22.91 -40.22
CA ALA A 7 12.24 -22.51 -40.72
C ALA A 7 11.84 -21.19 -40.06
N ARG A 8 11.77 -20.12 -40.85
CA ARG A 8 11.19 -18.81 -40.45
C ARG A 8 9.70 -18.86 -40.72
N THR A 9 8.90 -18.78 -39.65
CA THR A 9 7.46 -18.56 -39.76
C THR A 9 7.18 -17.06 -39.58
N ILE A 10 6.65 -16.44 -40.65
CA ILE A 10 6.18 -15.05 -40.65
C ILE A 10 4.74 -15.08 -40.12
N VAL A 11 4.47 -14.41 -38.99
CA VAL A 11 3.13 -14.15 -38.47
C VAL A 11 2.75 -12.74 -38.83
N GLY A 12 1.72 -12.59 -39.67
CA GLY A 12 1.20 -11.32 -40.12
C GLY A 12 0.44 -10.59 -39.02
N ALA A 13 0.71 -9.30 -38.89
CA ALA A 13 0.00 -8.37 -38.01
C ALA A 13 -1.34 -7.96 -38.64
N MET A 14 -2.43 -8.26 -37.98
CA MET A 14 -3.78 -7.79 -38.33
C MET A 14 -4.10 -6.56 -37.46
N TYR A 15 -4.05 -5.38 -38.06
CA TYR A 15 -4.49 -4.15 -37.41
C TYR A 15 -6.00 -4.07 -37.45
N LEU A 16 -6.65 -4.12 -36.28
CA LEU A 16 -8.06 -3.82 -36.13
C LEU A 16 -8.20 -2.39 -35.63
N ALA A 17 -8.69 -1.48 -36.47
CA ALA A 17 -8.97 -0.10 -36.12
C ALA A 17 -10.31 -0.06 -35.33
N CYS A 18 -10.25 0.30 -34.06
CA CYS A 18 -11.42 0.55 -33.23
C CYS A 18 -11.76 2.03 -33.26
N VAL A 19 -12.89 2.37 -33.91
CA VAL A 19 -13.43 3.74 -33.96
C VAL A 19 -14.20 3.98 -32.66
N ILE A 20 -13.69 4.90 -31.83
CA ILE A 20 -14.36 5.32 -30.59
C ILE A 20 -15.27 6.50 -30.90
N SER A 21 -16.58 6.28 -30.80
CA SER A 21 -17.60 7.34 -30.85
C SER A 21 -17.73 7.98 -29.47
N ILE A 22 -17.36 9.27 -29.38
CA ILE A 22 -17.51 10.06 -28.15
C ILE A 22 -18.92 10.66 -28.14
N THR A 23 -19.79 10.19 -27.25
CA THR A 23 -21.09 10.81 -26.98
C THR A 23 -20.93 11.77 -25.80
N ALA A 24 -21.13 13.07 -26.07
CA ALA A 24 -21.11 14.11 -25.06
C ALA A 24 -22.41 14.11 -24.24
N CYS A 25 -22.32 13.97 -22.92
CA CYS A 25 -23.43 14.24 -22.00
C CYS A 25 -23.38 15.67 -21.48
N SER A 26 -24.48 16.37 -21.63
CA SER A 26 -24.75 17.73 -21.16
C SER A 26 -25.03 17.75 -19.66
N PRO A 27 -24.66 18.81 -18.91
CA PRO A 27 -24.91 18.90 -17.49
C PRO A 27 -26.34 19.35 -17.19
N GLY A 28 -27.07 18.56 -16.39
CA GLY A 28 -28.37 18.90 -15.86
C GLY A 28 -28.26 19.68 -14.54
N ASN A 29 -29.12 20.70 -14.41
CA ASN A 29 -29.27 21.64 -13.30
C ASN A 29 -29.60 20.96 -11.97
N THR A 30 -28.91 21.36 -10.90
CA THR A 30 -29.27 21.10 -9.49
C THR A 30 -30.27 22.15 -8.98
N PRO A 31 -31.33 21.78 -8.26
CA PRO A 31 -32.10 22.73 -7.47
C PRO A 31 -31.49 22.92 -6.07
N SER A 32 -31.40 24.19 -5.68
CA SER A 32 -31.09 24.71 -4.36
C SER A 32 -32.16 24.29 -3.35
N ALA A 33 -31.76 23.79 -2.19
CA ALA A 33 -32.61 23.63 -1.02
C ALA A 33 -32.12 24.54 0.10
N GLU A 34 -33.06 25.35 0.59
CA GLU A 34 -32.90 26.34 1.65
C GLU A 34 -32.63 25.70 3.01
N ALA A 35 -31.85 26.45 3.82
CA ALA A 35 -31.53 26.12 5.18
C ALA A 35 -32.68 26.54 6.13
N ASP A 36 -33.13 25.60 6.97
CA ASP A 36 -33.99 25.90 8.13
C ASP A 36 -33.14 25.94 9.41
N GLU A 37 -33.09 27.13 10.02
CA GLU A 37 -32.51 27.38 11.34
C GLU A 37 -33.46 26.90 12.42
N ALA A 38 -33.13 25.86 13.15
CA ALA A 38 -33.80 25.53 14.42
C ALA A 38 -32.89 25.90 15.60
N LYS A 39 -33.27 26.99 16.27
CA LYS A 39 -32.81 27.37 17.62
C LYS A 39 -33.22 26.29 18.62
N LEU A 40 -32.27 25.73 19.35
CA LEU A 40 -32.57 25.01 20.59
C LEU A 40 -31.69 25.54 21.74
N SER A 41 -32.39 25.84 22.83
CA SER A 41 -31.96 26.50 24.02
C SER A 41 -30.94 25.71 24.85
N ALA A 42 -30.07 26.48 25.53
CA ALA A 42 -29.14 26.02 26.54
C ALA A 42 -29.89 25.44 27.77
N GLN A 43 -29.47 24.27 28.23
CA GLN A 43 -29.64 23.84 29.62
C GLN A 43 -28.29 23.34 30.17
N ASP A 44 -27.93 24.00 31.24
CA ASP A 44 -26.87 23.82 32.21
C ASP A 44 -26.86 22.38 32.76
N GLN A 45 -25.73 21.65 32.68
CA GLN A 45 -25.41 20.50 33.53
C GLN A 45 -23.93 20.44 33.89
N THR A 46 -23.69 20.83 35.11
CA THR A 46 -22.61 20.49 36.05
C THR A 46 -21.53 19.53 35.62
N GLY A 47 -20.33 20.01 35.83
CA GLY A 47 -19.01 19.40 35.52
C GLY A 47 -18.80 17.97 36.04
N LYS A 48 -18.34 17.16 35.12
CA LYS A 48 -17.52 15.98 35.39
C LYS A 48 -16.23 16.14 34.58
N LYS A 49 -15.15 16.45 35.31
CA LYS A 49 -13.81 16.56 34.75
C LYS A 49 -13.45 15.20 34.16
N LEU A 50 -13.60 15.04 32.84
CA LEU A 50 -13.04 13.90 32.11
C LEU A 50 -11.52 14.12 32.08
N GLU A 51 -10.77 13.21 32.71
CA GLU A 51 -9.33 13.13 32.52
C GLU A 51 -9.08 12.87 31.03
N SER A 52 -8.46 13.85 30.38
CA SER A 52 -8.02 13.74 29.01
C SER A 52 -6.91 12.69 28.95
N SER A 53 -7.20 11.53 28.39
CA SER A 53 -6.15 10.65 27.86
C SER A 53 -5.23 11.46 26.97
N PRO A 54 -3.91 11.23 27.01
CA PRO A 54 -2.99 11.93 26.13
C PRO A 54 -3.40 11.66 24.69
N GLN A 55 -3.90 12.68 24.00
CA GLN A 55 -4.15 12.61 22.57
C GLN A 55 -2.79 12.40 21.92
N LYS A 56 -2.58 11.21 21.31
CA LYS A 56 -1.43 10.94 20.43
C LYS A 56 -1.47 12.03 19.35
N GLU A 57 -0.48 12.91 19.38
CA GLU A 57 -0.35 13.99 18.40
C GLU A 57 -0.30 13.35 17.01
N LEU A 58 -1.34 13.53 16.20
CA LEU A 58 -1.36 13.02 14.84
C LEU A 58 -0.26 13.75 14.06
N LYS A 59 0.88 13.09 13.86
CA LYS A 59 1.93 13.60 13.01
C LYS A 59 1.35 13.78 11.60
N MET A 60 1.49 14.97 11.05
CA MET A 60 1.07 15.25 9.67
C MET A 60 1.87 14.36 8.71
N PRO A 61 1.21 13.73 7.72
CA PRO A 61 1.92 12.95 6.71
C PRO A 61 2.98 13.81 6.01
N SER A 62 4.15 13.25 5.77
CA SER A 62 5.23 13.91 5.05
C SER A 62 5.77 12.99 3.94
N ALA A 63 6.18 13.59 2.83
CA ALA A 63 6.80 12.88 1.73
C ALA A 63 8.04 13.62 1.24
N VAL A 64 9.07 12.87 0.89
CA VAL A 64 10.33 13.39 0.35
C VAL A 64 10.66 12.63 -0.92
N ASN A 65 10.91 13.39 -2.00
CA ASN A 65 11.39 12.84 -3.27
C ASN A 65 12.89 12.95 -3.35
N ALA A 66 13.56 11.88 -3.74
CA ALA A 66 14.99 11.85 -3.89
C ALA A 66 15.40 10.98 -5.09
N LYS A 67 16.59 11.23 -5.62
CA LYS A 67 17.17 10.45 -6.71
C LYS A 67 18.47 9.81 -6.25
N LEU A 68 18.77 8.62 -6.77
CA LEU A 68 20.09 8.03 -6.64
C LEU A 68 21.12 8.96 -7.27
N ASN A 69 22.21 9.17 -6.56
CA ASN A 69 23.40 9.82 -7.11
C ASN A 69 24.19 8.87 -8.03
N ASP A 70 25.28 9.35 -8.62
CA ASP A 70 26.12 8.57 -9.53
C ASP A 70 26.80 7.36 -8.83
N GLN A 71 26.85 7.36 -7.50
CA GLN A 71 27.37 6.26 -6.70
C GLN A 71 26.29 5.24 -6.32
N GLY A 72 25.02 5.43 -6.73
CA GLY A 72 23.93 4.56 -6.36
C GLY A 72 23.44 4.76 -4.92
N GLU A 73 23.55 5.98 -4.39
CA GLU A 73 23.19 6.30 -3.01
C GLU A 73 22.11 7.39 -2.94
N ILE A 74 21.31 7.30 -1.88
CA ILE A 74 20.41 8.36 -1.40
C ILE A 74 20.65 8.55 0.08
N ASN A 75 20.66 9.82 0.53
CA ASN A 75 20.60 10.19 1.94
C ASN A 75 19.46 11.19 2.11
N ALA A 76 18.55 10.93 3.04
CA ALA A 76 17.40 11.77 3.33
C ALA A 76 17.11 11.81 4.83
N ASP A 77 16.39 12.85 5.25
CA ASP A 77 15.75 12.92 6.56
C ASP A 77 14.25 13.12 6.31
N ILE A 78 13.44 12.31 6.99
CA ILE A 78 12.00 12.46 6.97
C ILE A 78 11.48 12.46 8.41
N SER A 79 11.00 13.60 8.85
CA SER A 79 10.48 13.80 10.22
C SER A 79 11.47 13.44 11.33
N GLY A 80 12.76 13.70 11.12
CA GLY A 80 13.84 13.41 12.08
C GLY A 80 14.34 11.96 12.07
N ILE A 81 13.87 11.14 11.11
CA ILE A 81 14.38 9.79 10.86
C ILE A 81 15.32 9.87 9.66
N ALA A 82 16.60 9.60 9.89
CA ALA A 82 17.57 9.58 8.79
C ALA A 82 17.49 8.24 8.06
N ILE A 83 17.44 8.29 6.73
CA ILE A 83 17.42 7.11 5.87
C ILE A 83 18.53 7.22 4.84
N SER A 84 19.31 6.16 4.68
CA SER A 84 20.23 6.04 3.55
C SER A 84 19.92 4.78 2.75
N ILE A 85 19.98 4.90 1.43
CA ILE A 85 19.91 3.79 0.49
C ILE A 85 21.27 3.69 -0.18
N LYS A 86 21.80 2.46 -0.29
CA LYS A 86 23.03 2.16 -1.02
C LYS A 86 22.84 0.91 -1.84
N SER A 87 23.30 0.91 -3.09
CA SER A 87 23.29 -0.28 -3.94
C SER A 87 24.49 -0.28 -4.88
N GLN A 88 25.08 -1.46 -5.10
CA GLN A 88 26.19 -1.65 -6.03
C GLN A 88 25.79 -1.64 -7.50
N GLY A 89 24.49 -1.66 -7.80
CA GLY A 89 24.00 -1.61 -9.16
C GLY A 89 22.50 -1.46 -9.23
N CYS A 90 22.07 -0.41 -9.93
CA CYS A 90 20.69 -0.16 -10.26
C CYS A 90 20.54 0.00 -11.78
N SER A 91 19.39 -0.38 -12.31
CA SER A 91 19.00 -0.19 -13.71
C SER A 91 17.66 0.50 -13.81
N GLU A 92 17.43 1.25 -14.88
CA GLU A 92 16.13 1.83 -15.13
C GLU A 92 15.09 0.73 -15.39
N ASP A 93 13.94 0.83 -14.72
CA ASP A 93 12.81 -0.11 -14.81
C ASP A 93 11.50 0.60 -15.18
N GLY A 94 11.60 1.84 -15.60
CA GLY A 94 10.52 2.71 -16.04
C GLY A 94 10.83 4.17 -15.78
N PRO A 95 10.05 5.10 -16.31
CA PRO A 95 10.31 6.53 -16.17
C PRO A 95 10.42 6.97 -14.70
N GLY A 96 11.63 7.32 -14.28
CA GLY A 96 11.93 7.74 -12.90
C GLY A 96 12.02 6.61 -11.87
N ILE A 97 11.90 5.34 -12.30
CA ILE A 97 11.99 4.17 -11.43
C ILE A 97 13.29 3.42 -11.71
N MET A 98 14.04 3.16 -10.66
CA MET A 98 15.27 2.36 -10.69
C MET A 98 15.05 1.06 -9.92
N LEU A 99 15.43 -0.07 -10.51
CA LEU A 99 15.54 -1.36 -9.82
C LEU A 99 16.98 -1.55 -9.35
N CYS A 100 17.17 -1.66 -8.05
CA CYS A 100 18.43 -1.95 -7.39
C CYS A 100 18.39 -3.39 -6.86
N ASN A 101 19.12 -4.31 -7.50
CA ASN A 101 19.14 -5.74 -7.18
C ASN A 101 20.54 -6.30 -6.92
N ARG A 102 21.53 -5.43 -6.71
CA ARG A 102 22.89 -5.81 -6.32
C ARG A 102 23.19 -5.29 -4.93
N SER A 103 22.93 -6.15 -3.95
CA SER A 103 23.15 -5.86 -2.53
C SER A 103 22.57 -4.50 -2.09
N PRO A 104 21.27 -4.23 -2.33
CA PRO A 104 20.67 -3.00 -1.82
C PRO A 104 20.65 -3.04 -0.30
N VAL A 105 21.00 -1.92 0.32
CA VAL A 105 20.95 -1.71 1.77
C VAL A 105 20.12 -0.47 2.04
N VAL A 106 19.13 -0.62 2.90
CA VAL A 106 18.36 0.51 3.46
C VAL A 106 18.75 0.64 4.92
N GLU A 107 19.46 1.71 5.26
CA GLU A 107 19.84 2.01 6.63
C GLU A 107 18.87 3.05 7.20
N VAL A 108 18.27 2.75 8.37
CA VAL A 108 17.30 3.61 9.05
C VAL A 108 17.88 3.98 10.43
N ILE A 109 17.85 5.27 10.75
CA ILE A 109 18.33 5.80 12.03
C ILE A 109 17.20 6.57 12.71
N PHE A 110 16.56 5.95 13.68
CA PHE A 110 15.56 6.61 14.51
C PHE A 110 16.22 7.60 15.48
N PRO A 111 15.51 8.64 15.94
CA PRO A 111 16.06 9.63 16.87
C PRO A 111 16.67 8.98 18.12
N GLY A 112 17.95 9.24 18.35
CA GLY A 112 18.70 8.69 19.50
C GLY A 112 19.03 7.20 19.43
N ALA A 113 18.75 6.52 18.30
CA ALA A 113 19.05 5.11 18.10
C ALA A 113 20.33 4.91 17.28
N LYS A 114 20.84 3.66 17.28
CA LYS A 114 21.88 3.25 16.33
C LYS A 114 21.27 2.95 14.97
N PRO A 115 22.06 3.04 13.88
CA PRO A 115 21.64 2.62 12.55
C PRO A 115 21.16 1.17 12.55
N ILE A 116 20.06 0.93 11.83
CA ILE A 116 19.51 -0.41 11.56
C ILE A 116 19.58 -0.61 10.06
N ALA A 117 20.32 -1.63 9.60
CA ALA A 117 20.44 -1.98 8.20
C ALA A 117 19.41 -3.06 7.83
N LEU A 118 18.71 -2.84 6.72
CA LEU A 118 17.85 -3.80 6.04
C LEU A 118 18.50 -4.15 4.70
N GLU A 119 18.50 -5.43 4.37
CA GLU A 119 19.09 -5.97 3.14
C GLU A 119 18.00 -6.69 2.33
N PRO A 120 17.08 -5.94 1.69
CA PRO A 120 16.07 -6.56 0.83
C PRO A 120 16.74 -7.20 -0.40
N GLU A 121 16.14 -8.25 -0.97
CA GLU A 121 16.65 -8.88 -2.19
C GLU A 121 16.66 -7.92 -3.38
N ALA A 122 15.67 -7.05 -3.45
CA ALA A 122 15.55 -5.98 -4.43
C ALA A 122 14.95 -4.72 -3.79
N LEU A 123 15.21 -3.58 -4.41
CA LEU A 123 14.65 -2.29 -4.02
C LEU A 123 14.28 -1.50 -5.28
N TYR A 124 13.02 -1.09 -5.36
CA TYR A 124 12.56 -0.15 -6.38
C TYR A 124 12.61 1.27 -5.82
N VAL A 125 13.31 2.15 -6.53
CA VAL A 125 13.45 3.57 -6.17
C VAL A 125 12.70 4.42 -7.18
N ASP A 126 11.55 4.97 -6.78
CA ASP A 126 10.82 5.97 -7.56
C ASP A 126 11.27 7.37 -7.15
N SER A 127 11.92 8.08 -8.06
CA SER A 127 12.44 9.43 -7.81
C SER A 127 11.36 10.49 -7.57
N ASN A 128 10.11 10.20 -7.94
CA ASN A 128 8.96 11.09 -7.75
C ASN A 128 8.14 10.72 -6.51
N SER A 129 8.43 9.58 -5.88
CA SER A 129 7.71 9.06 -4.72
C SER A 129 8.64 8.19 -3.89
N THR A 130 9.76 8.77 -3.40
CA THR A 130 10.81 7.96 -2.75
C THR A 130 10.45 7.59 -1.33
N PHE A 131 10.14 8.57 -0.48
CA PHE A 131 9.88 8.36 0.94
C PHE A 131 8.52 8.90 1.34
N TYR A 132 7.85 8.17 2.22
CA TYR A 132 6.62 8.58 2.88
C TYR A 132 6.71 8.28 4.38
N HIS A 133 6.19 9.19 5.20
CA HIS A 133 6.01 8.98 6.63
C HIS A 133 4.59 9.41 7.03
N GLY A 134 3.81 8.49 7.52
CA GLY A 134 2.44 8.75 7.92
C GLY A 134 1.56 7.49 7.92
N PRO A 135 0.27 7.64 8.21
CA PRO A 135 -0.66 6.51 8.27
C PRO A 135 -0.87 5.87 6.89
N LEU A 136 -1.15 4.58 6.87
CA LEU A 136 -1.57 3.84 5.68
C LEU A 136 -3.09 3.94 5.51
N ASP A 137 -3.59 5.13 5.27
CA ASP A 137 -5.00 5.40 5.02
C ASP A 137 -5.31 5.52 3.51
N ASP A 138 -6.54 5.91 3.18
CA ASP A 138 -6.96 6.05 1.78
C ASP A 138 -6.19 7.13 1.00
N THR A 139 -5.53 8.07 1.68
CA THR A 139 -4.71 9.11 1.06
C THR A 139 -3.39 8.53 0.53
N TYR A 140 -2.85 7.52 1.20
CA TYR A 140 -1.65 6.81 0.79
C TYR A 140 -1.83 6.04 -0.53
N LYS A 141 -2.98 5.43 -0.78
CA LYS A 141 -3.24 4.56 -1.96
C LYS A 141 -2.97 5.22 -3.33
N LYS A 142 -2.83 6.54 -3.37
CA LYS A 142 -2.60 7.30 -4.61
C LYS A 142 -1.14 7.33 -5.06
N ASN A 143 -0.19 7.05 -4.17
CA ASN A 143 1.24 7.18 -4.45
C ASN A 143 1.97 5.87 -4.11
N ARG A 144 2.85 5.44 -5.01
CA ARG A 144 3.76 4.31 -4.79
C ARG A 144 5.04 4.87 -4.19
N HIS A 145 5.32 4.55 -2.93
CA HIS A 145 6.57 5.00 -2.31
C HIS A 145 7.58 3.87 -2.24
N SER A 146 8.85 4.20 -2.43
CA SER A 146 9.95 3.23 -2.35
C SER A 146 10.16 2.76 -0.92
N ILE A 147 10.11 3.70 0.03
CA ILE A 147 10.23 3.45 1.47
C ILE A 147 9.11 4.18 2.21
N ILE A 148 8.47 3.46 3.13
CA ILE A 148 7.39 4.01 3.96
C ILE A 148 7.74 3.79 5.43
N LEU A 149 7.57 4.83 6.23
CA LEU A 149 7.63 4.80 7.67
C LEU A 149 6.22 4.96 8.24
N THR A 150 5.78 4.01 9.04
CA THR A 150 4.42 3.97 9.56
C THR A 150 4.31 3.02 10.74
N ASP A 151 3.39 3.27 11.66
CA ASP A 151 3.07 2.36 12.77
C ASP A 151 1.94 1.43 12.32
N ILE A 152 2.31 0.22 11.82
CA ILE A 152 1.36 -0.76 11.26
C ILE A 152 0.58 -1.47 12.37
N ASN A 153 1.29 -1.85 13.45
CA ASN A 153 0.72 -2.69 14.51
C ASN A 153 0.12 -1.88 15.68
N GLY A 154 0.24 -0.55 15.64
CA GLY A 154 -0.32 0.35 16.65
C GLY A 154 0.45 0.37 17.98
N ASP A 155 1.72 -0.08 17.99
CA ASP A 155 2.54 -0.14 19.20
C ASP A 155 3.24 1.17 19.55
N GLY A 156 3.12 2.17 18.68
CA GLY A 156 3.68 3.51 18.87
C GLY A 156 5.07 3.69 18.30
N HIS A 157 5.62 2.68 17.65
CA HIS A 157 6.90 2.72 16.94
C HIS A 157 6.69 2.73 15.43
N GLU A 158 7.59 3.36 14.70
CA GLU A 158 7.55 3.37 13.24
C GLU A 158 8.13 2.05 12.70
N ASP A 159 7.34 1.38 11.88
CA ASP A 159 7.73 0.24 11.07
C ASP A 159 8.27 0.72 9.72
N VAL A 160 8.91 -0.17 8.97
CA VAL A 160 9.49 0.15 7.67
C VAL A 160 8.92 -0.76 6.60
N VAL A 161 8.41 -0.15 5.53
CA VAL A 161 7.91 -0.84 4.34
C VAL A 161 8.82 -0.48 3.17
N VAL A 162 9.28 -1.49 2.45
CA VAL A 162 10.22 -1.36 1.32
C VAL A 162 9.56 -1.89 0.05
N TRP A 163 9.48 -1.10 -1.01
CA TRP A 163 9.05 -1.60 -2.31
C TRP A 163 10.11 -2.55 -2.87
N SER A 164 9.87 -3.85 -2.77
CA SER A 164 10.86 -4.90 -3.08
C SER A 164 10.52 -5.72 -4.32
N GLY A 165 9.31 -5.59 -4.88
CA GLY A 165 8.90 -6.41 -6.02
C GLY A 165 7.77 -5.80 -6.85
N LYS A 166 7.38 -6.53 -7.90
CA LYS A 166 6.25 -6.24 -8.81
C LYS A 166 5.27 -7.41 -8.88
N GLU A 167 5.15 -8.15 -7.80
CA GLU A 167 4.25 -9.30 -7.66
C GLU A 167 2.83 -8.88 -7.26
N GLY A 168 2.57 -7.59 -7.12
CA GLY A 168 1.24 -7.04 -6.97
C GLY A 168 0.38 -7.27 -8.22
N ASN A 169 -0.93 -7.09 -8.07
CA ASN A 169 -1.88 -7.32 -9.16
C ASN A 169 -1.53 -6.42 -10.37
N TYR A 170 -1.60 -7.00 -11.57
CA TYR A 170 -1.21 -6.35 -12.85
C TYR A 170 0.23 -5.82 -12.87
N GLY A 171 1.17 -6.46 -12.18
CA GLY A 171 2.56 -6.00 -12.07
C GLY A 171 2.70 -4.76 -11.18
N GLY A 172 1.75 -4.54 -10.29
CA GLY A 172 1.82 -3.51 -9.26
C GLY A 172 2.90 -3.79 -8.21
N PRO A 173 3.18 -2.84 -7.32
CA PRO A 173 4.21 -3.00 -6.32
C PRO A 173 3.84 -4.07 -5.30
N SER A 174 4.82 -4.86 -4.88
CA SER A 174 4.82 -5.70 -3.69
C SER A 174 5.88 -5.22 -2.72
N TYR A 175 5.67 -5.47 -1.43
CA TYR A 175 6.47 -4.83 -0.38
C TYR A 175 7.01 -5.83 0.62
N SER A 176 8.27 -5.60 1.04
CA SER A 176 8.86 -6.21 2.23
C SER A 176 8.55 -5.35 3.45
N ILE A 177 7.94 -5.93 4.47
CA ILE A 177 7.48 -5.22 5.66
C ILE A 177 8.30 -5.65 6.86
N TYR A 178 8.82 -4.66 7.60
CA TYR A 178 9.67 -4.85 8.76
C TYR A 178 9.04 -4.14 9.96
N LEU A 179 8.66 -4.90 10.99
CA LEU A 179 8.10 -4.36 12.22
C LEU A 179 9.21 -4.04 13.22
N PHE A 180 9.07 -2.93 13.95
CA PHE A 180 10.04 -2.53 14.96
C PHE A 180 9.84 -3.31 16.26
N ASP A 181 10.82 -4.10 16.64
CA ASP A 181 10.89 -4.76 17.94
C ASP A 181 11.55 -3.81 18.97
N ALA A 182 10.75 -3.19 19.81
CA ALA A 182 11.20 -2.24 20.81
C ALA A 182 12.10 -2.88 21.89
N ALA A 183 11.91 -4.17 22.19
CA ALA A 183 12.70 -4.89 23.19
C ALA A 183 14.12 -5.15 22.69
N GLN A 184 14.25 -5.47 21.40
CA GLN A 184 15.54 -5.78 20.77
C GLN A 184 16.12 -4.58 20.01
N LYS A 185 15.36 -3.49 19.87
CA LYS A 185 15.71 -2.27 19.12
C LYS A 185 16.17 -2.58 17.69
N ARG A 186 15.40 -3.39 17.00
CA ARG A 186 15.66 -3.81 15.61
C ARG A 186 14.38 -3.87 14.80
N LEU A 187 14.54 -3.80 13.49
CA LEU A 187 13.47 -4.08 12.53
C LEU A 187 13.48 -5.58 12.19
N VAL A 188 12.32 -6.22 12.27
CA VAL A 188 12.12 -7.65 12.03
C VAL A 188 11.21 -7.84 10.84
N PHE A 189 11.68 -8.57 9.82
CA PHE A 189 10.88 -8.89 8.64
C PHE A 189 9.64 -9.68 9.03
N ASN A 190 8.46 -9.26 8.52
CA ASN A 190 7.19 -9.93 8.71
C ASN A 190 6.69 -10.49 7.38
N GLN A 191 6.84 -11.81 7.22
CA GLN A 191 6.45 -12.51 6.00
C GLN A 191 4.94 -12.40 5.73
N ALA A 192 4.09 -12.60 6.76
CA ALA A 192 2.65 -12.61 6.58
C ALA A 192 2.09 -11.26 6.11
N LEU A 193 2.60 -10.14 6.64
CA LEU A 193 2.25 -8.80 6.17
C LEU A 193 2.76 -8.55 4.74
N SER A 194 3.95 -9.03 4.42
CA SER A 194 4.53 -8.90 3.08
C SER A 194 3.72 -9.69 2.04
N ASP A 195 3.29 -10.90 2.39
CA ASP A 195 2.47 -11.77 1.53
C ASP A 195 1.12 -11.14 1.16
N ILE A 196 0.51 -10.32 2.03
CA ILE A 196 -0.73 -9.58 1.71
C ILE A 196 -0.54 -8.67 0.49
N THR A 197 0.67 -8.17 0.24
CA THR A 197 0.95 -7.26 -0.87
C THR A 197 1.15 -7.98 -2.21
N VAL A 198 1.39 -9.30 -2.17
CA VAL A 198 1.50 -10.14 -3.36
C VAL A 198 0.09 -10.36 -3.94
N MET A 199 -0.07 -10.18 -5.25
CA MET A 199 -1.37 -10.23 -5.95
C MET A 199 -2.38 -9.18 -5.51
N ALA A 200 -2.04 -8.28 -4.58
CA ALA A 200 -2.88 -7.16 -4.19
C ALA A 200 -2.70 -5.93 -5.11
N ASN A 201 -3.63 -5.01 -5.04
CA ASN A 201 -3.57 -3.72 -5.76
C ASN A 201 -2.69 -2.70 -5.00
N GLY A 202 -1.52 -3.12 -4.54
CA GLY A 202 -0.58 -2.35 -3.75
C GLY A 202 -0.66 -2.64 -2.25
N LEU A 203 -0.23 -1.68 -1.42
CA LEU A 203 -0.22 -1.84 0.02
C LEU A 203 -1.64 -1.76 0.60
N PHE A 204 -1.87 -2.48 1.70
CA PHE A 204 -3.12 -2.46 2.45
C PHE A 204 -3.33 -1.12 3.19
N SER A 205 -4.57 -0.84 3.59
CA SER A 205 -4.90 0.24 4.53
C SER A 205 -4.90 -0.30 5.96
N VAL A 206 -4.59 0.58 6.92
CA VAL A 206 -4.57 0.27 8.36
C VAL A 206 -5.57 1.14 9.10
N LYS A 207 -6.41 0.52 9.93
CA LYS A 207 -7.33 1.22 10.83
C LYS A 207 -7.39 0.49 12.17
N GLY A 208 -6.68 1.01 13.17
CA GLY A 208 -6.49 0.30 14.43
C GLY A 208 -5.70 -0.99 14.21
N ASN A 209 -6.24 -2.13 14.65
CA ASN A 209 -5.67 -3.45 14.41
C ASN A 209 -6.22 -4.15 13.15
N MET A 210 -6.97 -3.43 12.32
CA MET A 210 -7.56 -3.97 11.11
C MET A 210 -6.78 -3.54 9.88
N LEU A 211 -6.50 -4.49 9.00
CA LEU A 211 -5.89 -4.26 7.70
C LEU A 211 -6.90 -4.57 6.59
N THR A 212 -6.93 -3.75 5.56
CA THR A 212 -7.79 -4.03 4.39
C THR A 212 -6.95 -4.01 3.12
N SER A 213 -6.92 -5.12 2.39
CA SER A 213 -6.31 -5.20 1.06
C SER A 213 -7.36 -5.33 -0.02
N THR A 214 -6.99 -4.99 -1.24
CA THR A 214 -7.81 -5.17 -2.43
C THR A 214 -7.02 -5.90 -3.50
N SER A 215 -7.68 -6.83 -4.17
CA SER A 215 -7.12 -7.52 -5.33
C SER A 215 -8.21 -7.72 -6.38
N GLY A 216 -7.89 -8.31 -7.52
CA GLY A 216 -8.88 -8.57 -8.54
C GLY A 216 -8.39 -9.55 -9.59
N ASP A 217 -9.34 -10.15 -10.32
CA ASP A 217 -9.07 -10.99 -11.48
C ASP A 217 -9.81 -10.44 -12.70
N GLY A 218 -9.05 -9.98 -13.66
CA GLY A 218 -9.58 -9.31 -14.85
C GLY A 218 -10.30 -7.98 -14.52
N CYS A 219 -11.24 -7.61 -15.37
CA CYS A 219 -11.99 -6.35 -15.26
C CYS A 219 -13.05 -6.36 -14.17
N CYS A 220 -13.46 -7.54 -13.71
CA CYS A 220 -14.83 -7.68 -13.24
C CYS A 220 -14.95 -8.47 -11.93
N ILE A 221 -13.88 -9.06 -11.42
CA ILE A 221 -13.84 -9.68 -10.10
C ILE A 221 -12.97 -8.84 -9.19
N HIS A 222 -13.56 -8.36 -8.11
CA HIS A 222 -12.89 -7.57 -7.08
C HIS A 222 -12.97 -8.29 -5.74
N VAL A 223 -11.84 -8.39 -5.05
CA VAL A 223 -11.74 -9.03 -3.74
C VAL A 223 -11.25 -8.00 -2.73
N PHE A 224 -11.98 -7.91 -1.62
CA PHE A 224 -11.66 -7.05 -0.49
C PHE A 224 -11.48 -7.95 0.73
N ASP A 225 -10.23 -8.06 1.17
CA ASP A 225 -9.87 -8.87 2.34
C ASP A 225 -9.65 -7.97 3.55
N THR A 226 -10.28 -8.35 4.65
CA THR A 226 -10.06 -7.72 5.95
C THR A 226 -9.34 -8.69 6.88
N TYR A 227 -8.24 -8.23 7.44
CA TYR A 227 -7.42 -8.99 8.37
C TYR A 227 -7.43 -8.32 9.75
N GLU A 228 -7.33 -9.13 10.79
CA GLU A 228 -6.99 -8.68 12.13
C GLU A 228 -5.49 -8.90 12.36
N LEU A 229 -4.80 -7.84 12.83
CA LEU A 229 -3.41 -7.92 13.27
C LEU A 229 -3.38 -8.00 14.80
N LYS A 230 -2.88 -9.11 15.33
CA LYS A 230 -2.77 -9.35 16.76
C LYS A 230 -1.44 -9.99 17.10
N ASN A 231 -0.67 -9.36 17.99
CA ASN A 231 0.67 -9.81 18.37
C ASN A 231 1.60 -10.04 17.16
N ASN A 232 1.50 -9.17 16.15
CA ASN A 232 2.22 -9.25 14.87
C ASN A 232 1.86 -10.46 13.98
N GLU A 233 0.81 -11.20 14.35
CA GLU A 233 0.20 -12.25 13.53
C GLU A 233 -0.99 -11.70 12.77
N VAL A 234 -1.14 -12.13 11.53
CA VAL A 234 -2.20 -11.68 10.61
C VAL A 234 -3.22 -12.78 10.42
N VAL A 235 -4.49 -12.48 10.66
CA VAL A 235 -5.59 -13.42 10.51
C VAL A 235 -6.63 -12.83 9.56
N LEU A 236 -6.93 -13.51 8.43
CA LEU A 236 -8.03 -13.16 7.55
C LEU A 236 -9.36 -13.40 8.28
N ILE A 237 -10.17 -12.35 8.46
CA ILE A 237 -11.43 -12.45 9.20
C ILE A 237 -12.65 -12.23 8.33
N GLU A 238 -12.51 -11.50 7.21
CA GLU A 238 -13.60 -11.31 6.24
C GLU A 238 -13.02 -11.20 4.82
N ARG A 239 -13.74 -11.81 3.86
CA ARG A 239 -13.51 -11.64 2.43
C ARG A 239 -14.81 -11.27 1.75
N LEU A 240 -14.83 -10.13 1.06
CA LEU A 240 -15.90 -9.75 0.13
C LEU A 240 -15.39 -9.97 -1.30
N THR A 241 -16.08 -10.80 -2.06
CA THR A 241 -15.87 -10.95 -3.51
C THR A 241 -17.01 -10.32 -4.25
N GLU A 242 -16.72 -9.39 -5.14
CA GLU A 242 -17.69 -8.80 -6.07
C GLU A 242 -17.40 -9.29 -7.49
N ASP A 243 -18.41 -9.90 -8.12
CA ASP A 243 -18.40 -10.33 -9.52
C ASP A 243 -19.37 -9.46 -10.32
N THR A 244 -18.82 -8.61 -11.18
CA THR A 244 -19.53 -7.67 -12.05
C THR A 244 -19.50 -8.09 -13.53
N ASN A 245 -19.20 -9.37 -13.84
CA ASN A 245 -19.25 -9.90 -15.21
C ASN A 245 -20.64 -9.76 -15.83
N ASP A 246 -21.69 -9.89 -15.02
CA ASP A 246 -23.04 -9.50 -15.41
C ASP A 246 -23.38 -8.13 -14.78
N PRO A 247 -23.30 -7.02 -15.55
CA PRO A 247 -23.54 -5.68 -15.01
C PRO A 247 -25.00 -5.44 -14.60
N VAL A 248 -25.92 -6.28 -15.05
CA VAL A 248 -27.36 -6.20 -14.69
C VAL A 248 -27.60 -6.90 -13.35
N ASN A 249 -26.86 -7.98 -13.08
CA ASN A 249 -27.01 -8.80 -11.88
C ASN A 249 -25.64 -9.06 -11.24
N PRO A 250 -24.97 -8.03 -10.67
CA PRO A 250 -23.70 -8.22 -10.00
C PRO A 250 -23.87 -9.14 -8.79
N LYS A 251 -22.93 -10.06 -8.61
CA LYS A 251 -22.94 -11.01 -7.51
C LYS A 251 -21.98 -10.55 -6.43
N LYS A 252 -22.37 -10.72 -5.16
CA LYS A 252 -21.52 -10.49 -4.00
C LYS A 252 -21.52 -11.73 -3.14
N LYS A 253 -20.32 -12.16 -2.73
CA LYS A 253 -20.10 -13.25 -1.79
C LYS A 253 -19.33 -12.70 -0.61
N ILE A 254 -19.83 -12.92 0.60
CA ILE A 254 -19.14 -12.56 1.84
C ILE A 254 -18.78 -13.85 2.57
N GLU A 255 -17.52 -13.96 2.95
CA GLU A 255 -17.02 -15.05 3.76
C GLU A 255 -16.45 -14.45 5.06
N ARG A 256 -16.74 -15.10 6.21
CA ARG A 256 -16.22 -14.68 7.52
C ARG A 256 -15.56 -15.85 8.23
N LEU A 257 -14.54 -15.54 9.01
CA LEU A 257 -13.90 -16.52 9.86
C LEU A 257 -14.86 -16.96 10.97
N GLN A 258 -15.17 -18.27 11.01
CA GLN A 258 -16.03 -18.90 12.01
C GLN A 258 -15.41 -20.24 12.38
N ASP A 259 -15.13 -20.45 13.67
CA ASP A 259 -14.52 -21.70 14.17
C ASP A 259 -13.20 -22.08 13.48
N GLY A 260 -12.40 -21.08 13.05
CA GLY A 260 -11.12 -21.28 12.36
C GLY A 260 -11.20 -21.53 10.86
N GLU A 261 -12.39 -21.46 10.25
CA GLU A 261 -12.61 -21.62 8.81
C GLU A 261 -13.36 -20.42 8.22
N MET A 262 -13.02 -20.05 6.97
CA MET A 262 -13.79 -19.05 6.22
C MET A 262 -15.10 -19.67 5.70
N LYS A 263 -16.24 -19.16 6.19
CA LYS A 263 -17.59 -19.66 5.83
C LYS A 263 -18.38 -18.56 5.17
N GLU A 264 -19.11 -18.92 4.11
CA GLU A 264 -20.01 -18.00 3.44
C GLU A 264 -21.15 -17.61 4.39
N VAL A 265 -21.45 -16.31 4.43
CA VAL A 265 -22.55 -15.76 5.21
C VAL A 265 -23.58 -15.17 4.25
N SER A 266 -24.84 -15.60 4.41
CA SER A 266 -25.96 -15.00 3.66
C SER A 266 -26.20 -13.57 4.17
N ASN A 267 -26.38 -12.65 3.21
CA ASN A 267 -26.86 -11.29 3.50
C ASN A 267 -28.32 -11.30 3.89
#